data_d2aca1520fa19615db2d7ea5401cf9e0
#
_entry.id   d2aca1520fa19615db2d7ea5401cf9e0
#
_cell.length_a   1.000
_cell.length_b   1.000
_cell.length_c   1.000
_cell.angle_alpha   90.00
_cell.angle_beta   90.00
_cell.angle_gamma   90.00
#
_symmetry.space_group_name_H-M   'P 1'
#
loop_
_entity.id
_entity.type
_entity.pdbx_description
1 polymer ?
#
loop_
_entity_poly.entity_id
_entity_poly.type
_entity_poly.pdbx_seq_one_letter_code
_entity_poly.pdbx_strand_id
1 'polypeptide(L)'
;AALLWTRNKSHNFFKKRMGGEGLLACKNLSQNVGRNALAVSSLAIAFMMVISMSIMVHSFRQTVIVWIDQTLKADLFVRVAGGRDIDYQHTLPSTPVEKLKSISSIAAIDQFRAIDISYNNLPVVLATGDFSVLSKFGNLIIKSGLPTTELSQNMVGNNRVIVSEAFSLKHGVNVGDTINLQTRNGSTKFEVVSVYFDYSRERGYVILDRTTFLKYYKENQINSFVIYLNDKSKLNQVRKDVLKALNEYRLVIRSNTELKKQVLEVFDKTFAITYSLEIIAILVAVL
;
A
#
# COMPACT_ATOMS: atom_id res chain seq x y z
N ALA A 1 -39.95 19.29 21.65
CA ALA A 1 -41.16 19.31 20.79
C ALA A 1 -41.51 17.92 20.25
N ALA A 2 -40.55 17.13 19.73
CA ALA A 2 -40.80 15.79 19.17
C ALA A 2 -41.35 14.80 20.20
N LEU A 3 -40.86 14.78 21.44
CA LEU A 3 -41.31 13.89 22.52
C LEU A 3 -42.76 14.18 23.00
N LEU A 4 -43.21 15.42 22.87
CA LEU A 4 -44.59 15.79 23.20
C LEU A 4 -45.59 15.42 22.09
N TRP A 5 -45.15 15.45 20.85
CA TRP A 5 -45.99 15.08 19.69
C TRP A 5 -46.22 13.55 19.60
N THR A 6 -45.17 12.77 19.95
CA THR A 6 -45.27 11.30 19.98
C THR A 6 -46.13 10.78 21.14
N ARG A 7 -46.31 11.56 22.21
CA ARG A 7 -47.05 11.16 23.43
C ARG A 7 -48.49 10.64 23.15
N ASN A 8 -49.26 11.31 22.31
CA ASN A 8 -50.66 10.91 22.03
C ASN A 8 -50.77 9.74 21.05
N LYS A 9 -49.83 9.63 20.11
CA LYS A 9 -49.83 8.56 19.09
C LYS A 9 -49.27 7.26 19.64
N SER A 10 -48.24 7.34 20.48
CA SER A 10 -47.64 6.18 21.14
C SER A 10 -48.54 5.60 22.23
N HIS A 11 -49.25 6.44 22.99
CA HIS A 11 -50.17 5.99 24.03
C HIS A 11 -51.23 4.99 23.52
N ASN A 12 -51.86 5.28 22.38
CA ASN A 12 -52.86 4.40 21.75
C ASN A 12 -52.25 3.15 21.13
N PHE A 13 -51.05 3.23 20.59
CA PHE A 13 -50.33 2.10 19.99
C PHE A 13 -49.88 1.09 21.06
N PHE A 14 -49.27 1.56 22.14
CA PHE A 14 -48.78 0.71 23.23
C PHE A 14 -49.93 0.11 24.06
N LYS A 15 -51.00 0.86 24.28
CA LYS A 15 -52.22 0.35 24.94
C LYS A 15 -52.85 -0.83 24.19
N LYS A 16 -52.84 -0.78 22.86
CA LYS A 16 -53.45 -1.82 22.00
C LYS A 16 -52.57 -3.10 21.88
N ARG A 17 -51.27 -2.99 22.11
CA ARG A 17 -50.31 -4.10 21.87
C ARG A 17 -49.73 -4.72 23.14
N MET A 18 -49.61 -3.97 24.22
CA MET A 18 -48.95 -4.39 25.48
C MET A 18 -49.78 -4.16 26.74
N GLY A 19 -51.07 -3.82 26.62
CA GLY A 19 -51.97 -3.69 27.75
C GLY A 19 -51.54 -2.69 28.81
N GLY A 20 -51.74 -3.05 30.11
CA GLY A 20 -51.43 -2.18 31.26
C GLY A 20 -49.92 -1.88 31.45
N GLU A 21 -49.04 -2.80 31.09
CA GLU A 21 -47.60 -2.65 31.20
C GLU A 21 -47.06 -1.60 30.22
N GLY A 22 -47.61 -1.56 29.01
CA GLY A 22 -47.26 -0.54 28.01
C GLY A 22 -47.68 0.88 28.45
N LEU A 23 -48.79 0.99 29.20
CA LEU A 23 -49.29 2.25 29.78
C LEU A 23 -48.34 2.76 30.88
N LEU A 24 -47.87 1.87 31.75
CA LEU A 24 -46.88 2.18 32.81
C LEU A 24 -45.53 2.62 32.22
N ALA A 25 -45.06 1.94 31.19
CA ALA A 25 -43.84 2.31 30.47
C ALA A 25 -43.94 3.71 29.84
N CYS A 26 -45.02 4.03 29.16
CA CYS A 26 -45.25 5.36 28.58
C CYS A 26 -45.35 6.45 29.66
N LYS A 27 -45.93 6.16 30.82
CA LYS A 27 -46.03 7.10 31.94
C LYS A 27 -44.66 7.38 32.55
N ASN A 28 -43.83 6.35 32.78
CA ASN A 28 -42.46 6.48 33.27
C ASN A 28 -41.58 7.28 32.32
N LEU A 29 -41.69 7.03 30.99
CA LEU A 29 -40.96 7.79 29.98
C LEU A 29 -41.33 9.27 29.99
N SER A 30 -42.63 9.60 30.21
CA SER A 30 -43.11 10.98 30.20
C SER A 30 -42.88 11.75 31.50
N GLN A 31 -42.68 11.07 32.64
CA GLN A 31 -42.45 11.72 33.94
C GLN A 31 -41.00 12.16 34.15
N ASN A 32 -40.02 11.44 33.55
CA ASN A 32 -38.59 11.72 33.73
C ASN A 32 -37.91 12.11 32.42
N VAL A 33 -38.48 13.07 31.69
CA VAL A 33 -38.03 13.47 30.33
C VAL A 33 -36.54 13.85 30.30
N GLY A 34 -36.05 14.59 31.30
CA GLY A 34 -34.63 15.01 31.34
C GLY A 34 -33.66 13.83 31.47
N ARG A 35 -33.95 12.90 32.39
CA ARG A 35 -33.13 11.71 32.62
C ARG A 35 -33.17 10.77 31.40
N ASN A 36 -34.36 10.57 30.84
CA ASN A 36 -34.51 9.72 29.65
C ASN A 36 -33.87 10.34 28.40
N ALA A 37 -33.93 11.68 28.26
CA ALA A 37 -33.25 12.38 27.17
C ALA A 37 -31.74 12.22 27.26
N LEU A 38 -31.15 12.29 28.48
CA LEU A 38 -29.74 12.04 28.71
C LEU A 38 -29.32 10.60 28.33
N ALA A 39 -30.09 9.60 28.78
CA ALA A 39 -29.85 8.20 28.45
C ALA A 39 -29.93 7.93 26.94
N VAL A 40 -30.97 8.46 26.26
CA VAL A 40 -31.13 8.32 24.81
C VAL A 40 -30.03 9.04 24.06
N SER A 41 -29.62 10.24 24.52
CA SER A 41 -28.51 10.99 23.89
C SER A 41 -27.19 10.28 24.03
N SER A 42 -26.84 9.73 25.21
CA SER A 42 -25.60 8.97 25.41
C SER A 42 -25.56 7.71 24.54
N LEU A 43 -26.67 6.98 24.47
CA LEU A 43 -26.78 5.80 23.61
C LEU A 43 -26.67 6.16 22.12
N ALA A 44 -27.33 7.25 21.69
CA ALA A 44 -27.24 7.73 20.30
C ALA A 44 -25.81 8.14 19.94
N ILE A 45 -25.08 8.82 20.82
CA ILE A 45 -23.69 9.19 20.63
C ILE A 45 -22.82 7.92 20.52
N ALA A 46 -23.01 6.94 21.39
CA ALA A 46 -22.28 5.69 21.35
C ALA A 46 -22.49 4.96 20.01
N PHE A 47 -23.73 4.83 19.54
CA PHE A 47 -24.03 4.22 18.23
C PHE A 47 -23.43 5.01 17.07
N MET A 48 -23.51 6.35 17.10
CA MET A 48 -22.88 7.18 16.05
C MET A 48 -21.38 6.97 15.98
N MET A 49 -20.70 6.88 17.15
CA MET A 49 -19.26 6.60 17.19
C MET A 49 -18.92 5.23 16.60
N VAL A 50 -19.65 4.18 16.99
CA VAL A 50 -19.46 2.81 16.48
C VAL A 50 -19.65 2.77 14.96
N ILE A 51 -20.78 3.31 14.47
CA ILE A 51 -21.08 3.31 13.03
C ILE A 51 -20.02 4.08 12.25
N SER A 52 -19.64 5.28 12.71
CA SER A 52 -18.61 6.10 12.05
C SER A 52 -17.27 5.38 11.98
N MET A 53 -16.87 4.74 13.08
CA MET A 53 -15.60 4.01 13.14
C MET A 53 -15.62 2.77 12.25
N SER A 54 -16.72 2.00 12.27
CA SER A 54 -16.88 0.84 11.39
C SER A 54 -16.83 1.22 9.91
N ILE A 55 -17.48 2.31 9.51
CA ILE A 55 -17.43 2.82 8.13
C ILE A 55 -16.00 3.24 7.78
N MET A 56 -15.30 3.96 8.68
CA MET A 56 -13.93 4.40 8.47
C MET A 56 -12.99 3.22 8.28
N VAL A 57 -13.01 2.24 9.19
CA VAL A 57 -12.14 1.05 9.11
C VAL A 57 -12.42 0.24 7.85
N HIS A 58 -13.71 0.04 7.51
CA HIS A 58 -14.08 -0.67 6.28
C HIS A 58 -13.59 0.06 5.03
N SER A 59 -13.82 1.37 4.93
CA SER A 59 -13.39 2.19 3.79
C SER A 59 -11.88 2.19 3.64
N PHE A 60 -11.15 2.30 4.75
CA PHE A 60 -9.69 2.25 4.74
C PHE A 60 -9.18 0.87 4.30
N ARG A 61 -9.78 -0.21 4.80
CA ARG A 61 -9.45 -1.58 4.37
C ARG A 61 -9.64 -1.77 2.86
N GLN A 62 -10.73 -1.28 2.30
CA GLN A 62 -10.97 -1.33 0.86
C GLN A 62 -9.93 -0.51 0.07
N THR A 63 -9.59 0.67 0.56
CA THR A 63 -8.53 1.50 -0.04
C THR A 63 -7.18 0.78 -0.07
N VAL A 64 -6.81 0.11 1.03
CA VAL A 64 -5.58 -0.70 1.11
C VAL A 64 -5.63 -1.86 0.11
N ILE A 65 -6.75 -2.57 -0.01
CA ILE A 65 -6.90 -3.67 -0.98
C ILE A 65 -6.71 -3.15 -2.41
N VAL A 66 -7.39 -2.06 -2.78
CA VAL A 66 -7.28 -1.46 -4.11
C VAL A 66 -5.84 -1.01 -4.39
N TRP A 67 -5.20 -0.36 -3.42
CA TRP A 67 -3.81 0.06 -3.55
C TRP A 67 -2.85 -1.12 -3.76
N ILE A 68 -3.00 -2.20 -2.98
CA ILE A 68 -2.20 -3.43 -3.15
C ILE A 68 -2.41 -4.01 -4.55
N ASP A 69 -3.66 -4.11 -5.01
CA ASP A 69 -3.99 -4.67 -6.32
C ASP A 69 -3.47 -3.81 -7.48
N GLN A 70 -3.31 -2.52 -7.27
CA GLN A 70 -2.71 -1.62 -8.26
C GLN A 70 -1.18 -1.68 -8.25
N THR A 71 -0.57 -1.81 -7.09
CA THR A 71 0.89 -1.73 -6.91
C THR A 71 1.57 -3.08 -7.09
N LEU A 72 1.01 -4.16 -6.52
CA LEU A 72 1.60 -5.50 -6.58
C LEU A 72 1.05 -6.27 -7.79
N LYS A 73 1.63 -6.05 -8.97
CA LYS A 73 1.22 -6.72 -10.22
C LYS A 73 1.96 -8.02 -10.50
N ALA A 74 3.18 -8.19 -9.98
CA ALA A 74 3.98 -9.38 -10.19
C ALA A 74 3.39 -10.61 -9.47
N ASP A 75 3.65 -11.79 -10.00
CA ASP A 75 3.16 -13.06 -9.45
C ASP A 75 4.05 -13.59 -8.31
N LEU A 76 5.38 -13.43 -8.45
CA LEU A 76 6.36 -13.79 -7.43
C LEU A 76 7.30 -12.62 -7.12
N PHE A 77 7.57 -12.44 -5.84
CA PHE A 77 8.52 -11.47 -5.29
C PHE A 77 9.66 -12.23 -4.63
N VAL A 78 10.87 -11.98 -5.08
CA VAL A 78 12.07 -12.70 -4.65
C VAL A 78 13.09 -11.71 -4.10
N ARG A 79 13.58 -11.95 -2.89
CA ARG A 79 14.64 -11.16 -2.26
C ARG A 79 15.63 -12.05 -1.52
N VAL A 80 16.80 -11.53 -1.23
CA VAL A 80 17.79 -12.20 -0.39
C VAL A 80 17.30 -12.23 1.05
N ALA A 81 17.44 -13.38 1.72
CA ALA A 81 17.10 -13.53 3.13
C ALA A 81 18.14 -12.82 4.02
N GLY A 82 17.70 -12.36 5.19
CA GLY A 82 18.58 -11.79 6.21
C GLY A 82 18.50 -10.26 6.37
N GLY A 83 18.01 -9.55 5.36
CA GLY A 83 17.74 -8.11 5.46
C GLY A 83 16.33 -7.80 5.97
N ARG A 84 16.15 -6.69 6.68
CA ARG A 84 14.84 -6.04 6.81
C ARG A 84 14.46 -5.50 5.43
N ASP A 85 13.18 -5.37 5.14
CA ASP A 85 12.69 -4.82 3.86
C ASP A 85 13.23 -3.41 3.55
N ILE A 86 13.91 -2.83 4.50
CA ILE A 86 14.48 -1.47 4.50
C ILE A 86 15.99 -1.47 4.23
N ASP A 87 16.66 -2.63 4.28
CA ASP A 87 18.11 -2.73 4.17
C ASP A 87 18.52 -3.16 2.76
N TYR A 88 19.17 -2.25 2.03
CA TYR A 88 19.68 -2.51 0.66
C TYR A 88 21.10 -3.10 0.64
N GLN A 89 21.64 -3.54 1.78
CA GLN A 89 22.99 -4.11 1.87
C GLN A 89 23.04 -5.54 1.32
N HIS A 90 21.92 -6.29 1.47
CA HIS A 90 21.86 -7.66 0.98
C HIS A 90 21.56 -7.67 -0.52
N THR A 91 22.53 -8.18 -1.29
CA THR A 91 22.47 -8.22 -2.74
C THR A 91 22.79 -9.61 -3.27
N LEU A 92 22.39 -9.84 -4.52
CA LEU A 92 22.82 -10.99 -5.33
C LEU A 92 23.23 -10.50 -6.72
N PRO A 93 24.12 -11.23 -7.41
CA PRO A 93 24.46 -10.91 -8.79
C PRO A 93 23.25 -11.02 -9.72
N SER A 94 23.14 -10.15 -10.71
CA SER A 94 22.07 -10.22 -11.72
C SER A 94 22.20 -11.42 -12.66
N THR A 95 23.44 -11.86 -12.96
CA THR A 95 23.70 -12.91 -13.95
C THR A 95 22.94 -14.22 -13.72
N PRO A 96 22.87 -14.78 -12.49
CA PRO A 96 22.07 -15.98 -12.25
C PRO A 96 20.56 -15.75 -12.48
N VAL A 97 20.05 -14.54 -12.21
CA VAL A 97 18.64 -14.18 -12.41
C VAL A 97 18.30 -14.06 -13.88
N GLU A 98 19.24 -13.57 -14.72
CA GLU A 98 19.05 -13.51 -16.17
C GLU A 98 18.81 -14.90 -16.78
N LYS A 99 19.45 -15.95 -16.23
CA LYS A 99 19.23 -17.34 -16.69
C LYS A 99 17.79 -17.82 -16.48
N LEU A 100 17.07 -17.27 -15.51
CA LEU A 100 15.66 -17.62 -15.27
C LEU A 100 14.74 -17.19 -16.43
N LYS A 101 15.15 -16.22 -17.25
CA LYS A 101 14.39 -15.77 -18.42
C LYS A 101 14.21 -16.88 -19.49
N SER A 102 15.03 -17.93 -19.46
CA SER A 102 14.91 -19.11 -20.33
C SER A 102 13.75 -20.05 -19.94
N ILE A 103 13.16 -19.89 -18.77
CA ILE A 103 12.03 -20.70 -18.32
C ILE A 103 10.77 -20.23 -19.04
N SER A 104 10.19 -21.10 -19.89
CA SER A 104 9.05 -20.77 -20.77
C SER A 104 7.81 -20.25 -20.06
N SER A 105 7.63 -20.58 -18.77
CA SER A 105 6.50 -20.12 -17.97
C SER A 105 6.66 -18.69 -17.45
N ILE A 106 7.86 -18.09 -17.58
CA ILE A 106 8.16 -16.73 -17.15
C ILE A 106 7.92 -15.77 -18.32
N ALA A 107 7.04 -14.80 -18.11
CA ALA A 107 6.76 -13.73 -19.08
C ALA A 107 7.82 -12.64 -19.05
N ALA A 108 8.19 -12.21 -17.84
CA ALA A 108 9.19 -11.17 -17.63
C ALA A 108 9.76 -11.24 -16.20
N ILE A 109 10.95 -10.66 -16.04
CA ILE A 109 11.60 -10.45 -14.74
C ILE A 109 12.02 -9.00 -14.67
N ASP A 110 11.58 -8.29 -13.63
CA ASP A 110 12.05 -6.95 -13.30
C ASP A 110 13.01 -7.03 -12.12
N GLN A 111 14.20 -6.46 -12.29
CA GLN A 111 15.29 -6.51 -11.32
C GLN A 111 15.42 -5.17 -10.62
N PHE A 112 15.34 -5.20 -9.30
CA PHE A 112 15.38 -4.02 -8.45
C PHE A 112 16.73 -3.90 -7.73
N ARG A 113 17.34 -2.73 -7.84
CA ARG A 113 18.50 -2.32 -7.04
C ARG A 113 18.20 -0.96 -6.43
N ALA A 114 18.49 -0.79 -5.15
CA ALA A 114 18.40 0.49 -4.48
C ALA A 114 19.70 0.73 -3.68
N ILE A 115 20.14 1.97 -3.67
CA ILE A 115 21.30 2.46 -2.91
C ILE A 115 20.94 3.78 -2.24
N ASP A 116 21.49 4.00 -1.05
CA ASP A 116 21.39 5.31 -0.40
C ASP A 116 22.40 6.27 -1.02
N ILE A 117 21.93 7.44 -1.43
CA ILE A 117 22.74 8.53 -1.96
C ILE A 117 22.48 9.82 -1.19
N SER A 118 23.33 10.82 -1.35
CA SER A 118 23.08 12.18 -0.86
C SER A 118 22.66 13.08 -2.03
N TYR A 119 21.55 13.79 -1.85
CA TYR A 119 21.09 14.82 -2.76
C TYR A 119 20.79 16.10 -1.96
N ASN A 120 21.46 17.22 -2.29
CA ASN A 120 21.38 18.48 -1.54
C ASN A 120 21.62 18.28 -0.03
N ASN A 121 22.63 17.49 0.33
CA ASN A 121 23.03 17.11 1.70
C ASN A 121 21.96 16.34 2.50
N LEU A 122 20.93 15.83 1.85
CA LEU A 122 19.89 15.01 2.46
C LEU A 122 19.95 13.57 1.92
N PRO A 123 19.69 12.56 2.75
CA PRO A 123 19.68 11.17 2.30
C PRO A 123 18.46 10.90 1.42
N VAL A 124 18.69 10.28 0.28
CA VAL A 124 17.71 9.90 -0.74
C VAL A 124 18.00 8.49 -1.22
N VAL A 125 16.99 7.76 -1.66
CA VAL A 125 17.17 6.44 -2.25
C VAL A 125 17.22 6.55 -3.77
N LEU A 126 18.33 6.12 -4.35
CA LEU A 126 18.43 5.90 -5.79
C LEU A 126 18.08 4.45 -6.07
N ALA A 127 17.03 4.23 -6.84
CA ALA A 127 16.57 2.90 -7.20
C ALA A 127 16.61 2.66 -8.71
N THR A 128 16.54 1.40 -9.10
CA THR A 128 16.46 1.00 -10.51
C THR A 128 15.29 0.06 -10.74
N GLY A 129 14.69 0.14 -11.92
CA GLY A 129 13.73 -0.83 -12.45
C GLY A 129 13.98 -1.03 -13.95
N ASP A 130 13.53 -2.14 -14.47
CA ASP A 130 13.52 -2.38 -15.92
C ASP A 130 12.24 -1.76 -16.52
N PHE A 131 12.37 -0.55 -17.06
CA PHE A 131 11.21 0.16 -17.61
C PHE A 131 10.62 -0.50 -18.86
N SER A 132 11.35 -1.39 -19.52
CA SER A 132 10.80 -2.20 -20.61
C SER A 132 9.80 -3.25 -20.10
N VAL A 133 10.02 -3.76 -18.90
CA VAL A 133 9.13 -4.68 -18.20
C VAL A 133 8.04 -3.92 -17.47
N LEU A 134 8.42 -2.90 -16.72
CA LEU A 134 7.52 -2.13 -15.85
C LEU A 134 6.38 -1.46 -16.65
N SER A 135 6.66 -0.94 -17.84
CA SER A 135 5.64 -0.32 -18.69
C SER A 135 4.61 -1.31 -19.26
N LYS A 136 4.95 -2.60 -19.36
CA LYS A 136 4.05 -3.64 -19.88
C LYS A 136 3.31 -4.40 -18.79
N PHE A 137 3.99 -4.70 -17.71
CA PHE A 137 3.52 -5.60 -16.65
C PHE A 137 3.29 -4.90 -15.32
N GLY A 138 4.01 -3.80 -15.07
CA GLY A 138 3.89 -3.01 -13.84
C GLY A 138 2.74 -2.00 -13.90
N ASN A 139 2.56 -1.29 -12.80
CA ASN A 139 1.65 -0.15 -12.74
C ASN A 139 2.15 0.81 -11.67
N LEU A 140 2.72 1.93 -12.09
CA LEU A 140 3.03 3.04 -11.20
C LEU A 140 1.85 4.00 -11.16
N ILE A 141 1.49 4.45 -9.97
CA ILE A 141 0.45 5.47 -9.83
C ILE A 141 1.10 6.82 -10.06
N ILE A 142 1.03 7.30 -11.29
CA ILE A 142 1.63 8.57 -11.69
C ILE A 142 0.80 9.74 -11.15
N LYS A 143 1.48 10.71 -10.52
CA LYS A 143 0.90 11.97 -10.06
C LYS A 143 0.90 13.01 -11.17
N SER A 144 2.03 13.13 -11.88
CA SER A 144 2.22 14.07 -12.98
C SER A 144 3.32 13.58 -13.93
N GLY A 145 3.27 14.02 -15.18
CA GLY A 145 4.22 13.66 -16.23
C GLY A 145 3.74 12.51 -17.10
N LEU A 146 4.68 11.72 -17.63
CA LEU A 146 4.40 10.63 -18.55
C LEU A 146 3.69 9.46 -17.84
N PRO A 147 2.68 8.83 -18.47
CA PRO A 147 2.04 7.64 -17.95
C PRO A 147 3.01 6.45 -17.98
N THR A 148 2.75 5.42 -17.14
CA THR A 148 3.60 4.23 -17.03
C THR A 148 3.86 3.56 -18.37
N THR A 149 2.89 3.54 -19.27
CA THR A 149 2.99 2.92 -20.61
C THR A 149 4.02 3.58 -21.52
N GLU A 150 4.27 4.87 -21.35
CA GLU A 150 5.21 5.65 -22.17
C GLU A 150 6.62 5.70 -21.57
N LEU A 151 6.79 5.26 -20.31
CA LEU A 151 8.08 5.33 -19.62
C LEU A 151 9.16 4.49 -20.32
N SER A 152 8.82 3.36 -20.91
CA SER A 152 9.82 2.51 -21.61
C SER A 152 10.56 3.28 -22.70
N GLN A 153 9.83 3.97 -23.57
CA GLN A 153 10.42 4.72 -24.69
C GLN A 153 11.24 5.93 -24.23
N ASN A 154 10.85 6.51 -23.08
CA ASN A 154 11.47 7.72 -22.58
C ASN A 154 12.65 7.46 -21.63
N MET A 155 12.63 6.37 -20.88
CA MET A 155 13.61 6.09 -19.83
C MET A 155 14.77 5.22 -20.28
N VAL A 156 14.49 4.18 -21.11
CA VAL A 156 15.51 3.17 -21.47
C VAL A 156 16.66 3.82 -22.22
N GLY A 157 17.87 3.71 -21.65
CA GLY A 157 19.11 4.25 -22.22
C GLY A 157 19.27 5.77 -22.16
N ASN A 158 18.26 6.50 -21.71
CA ASN A 158 18.27 7.96 -21.64
C ASN A 158 18.63 8.46 -20.23
N ASN A 159 19.16 9.70 -20.17
CA ASN A 159 19.46 10.35 -18.90
C ASN A 159 18.17 10.98 -18.31
N ARG A 160 17.21 10.12 -18.01
CA ARG A 160 15.92 10.50 -17.48
C ARG A 160 15.60 9.73 -16.21
N VAL A 161 14.84 10.34 -15.33
CA VAL A 161 14.44 9.77 -14.04
C VAL A 161 12.95 9.99 -13.81
N ILE A 162 12.37 9.12 -12.99
CA ILE A 162 11.14 9.43 -12.30
C ILE A 162 11.44 9.61 -10.81
N VAL A 163 10.66 10.44 -10.13
CA VAL A 163 10.84 10.71 -8.72
C VAL A 163 9.55 10.44 -7.93
N SER A 164 9.69 10.05 -6.68
CA SER A 164 8.52 9.92 -5.81
C SER A 164 7.97 11.30 -5.42
N GLU A 165 6.69 11.35 -5.05
CA GLU A 165 6.07 12.57 -4.53
C GLU A 165 6.84 13.12 -3.31
N ALA A 166 7.28 12.26 -2.40
CA ALA A 166 8.05 12.65 -1.22
C ALA A 166 9.36 13.36 -1.62
N PHE A 167 10.06 12.87 -2.65
CA PHE A 167 11.25 13.55 -3.19
C PHE A 167 10.90 14.90 -3.81
N SER A 168 9.87 14.93 -4.66
CA SER A 168 9.40 16.14 -5.34
C SER A 168 9.08 17.26 -4.34
N LEU A 169 8.28 16.96 -3.33
CA LEU A 169 7.88 17.93 -2.30
C LEU A 169 9.07 18.40 -1.45
N LYS A 170 9.95 17.47 -1.06
CA LYS A 170 11.08 17.77 -0.17
C LYS A 170 12.16 18.63 -0.83
N HIS A 171 12.40 18.42 -2.12
CA HIS A 171 13.46 19.09 -2.86
C HIS A 171 12.96 20.16 -3.82
N GLY A 172 11.65 20.37 -3.93
CA GLY A 172 11.04 21.34 -4.84
C GLY A 172 11.23 20.99 -6.31
N VAL A 173 11.33 19.69 -6.64
CA VAL A 173 11.63 19.18 -7.99
C VAL A 173 10.35 18.74 -8.67
N ASN A 174 10.10 19.23 -9.90
CA ASN A 174 8.92 18.95 -10.69
C ASN A 174 9.26 18.25 -12.02
N VAL A 175 8.23 17.84 -12.74
CA VAL A 175 8.38 17.31 -14.11
C VAL A 175 8.99 18.38 -15.02
N GLY A 176 9.98 18.00 -15.82
CA GLY A 176 10.76 18.89 -16.69
C GLY A 176 12.02 19.46 -16.03
N ASP A 177 12.14 19.40 -14.72
CA ASP A 177 13.35 19.85 -14.03
C ASP A 177 14.51 18.90 -14.27
N THR A 178 15.72 19.44 -14.12
CA THR A 178 16.96 18.66 -14.21
C THR A 178 17.58 18.52 -12.83
N ILE A 179 17.88 17.27 -12.44
CA ILE A 179 18.61 16.95 -11.21
C ILE A 179 20.03 16.48 -11.49
N ASN A 180 20.95 16.80 -10.59
CA ASN A 180 22.35 16.37 -10.68
C ASN A 180 22.58 15.20 -9.73
N LEU A 181 22.93 14.03 -10.24
CA LEU A 181 23.28 12.87 -9.44
C LEU A 181 24.78 12.60 -9.53
N GLN A 182 25.39 12.26 -8.39
CA GLN A 182 26.77 11.81 -8.36
C GLN A 182 26.86 10.39 -8.89
N THR A 183 27.65 10.21 -9.93
CA THR A 183 27.91 8.93 -10.58
C THR A 183 29.40 8.59 -10.51
N ARG A 184 29.80 7.40 -10.93
CA ARG A 184 31.23 7.08 -11.06
C ARG A 184 31.98 7.96 -12.07
N ASN A 185 31.25 8.54 -13.01
CA ASN A 185 31.79 9.45 -14.03
C ASN A 185 31.70 10.94 -13.61
N GLY A 186 31.45 11.23 -12.33
CA GLY A 186 31.21 12.58 -11.82
C GLY A 186 29.74 12.96 -11.78
N SER A 187 29.47 14.25 -11.60
CA SER A 187 28.10 14.80 -11.56
C SER A 187 27.44 14.70 -12.94
N THR A 188 26.32 14.02 -13.02
CA THR A 188 25.59 13.81 -14.28
C THR A 188 24.17 14.36 -14.15
N LYS A 189 23.71 15.05 -15.20
CA LYS A 189 22.38 15.63 -15.29
C LYS A 189 21.34 14.61 -15.75
N PHE A 190 20.18 14.60 -15.07
CA PHE A 190 19.04 13.76 -15.42
C PHE A 190 17.76 14.61 -15.45
N GLU A 191 16.96 14.45 -16.48
CA GLU A 191 15.66 15.09 -16.63
C GLU A 191 14.60 14.30 -15.86
N VAL A 192 13.76 14.97 -15.10
CA VAL A 192 12.61 14.38 -14.40
C VAL A 192 11.42 14.31 -15.35
N VAL A 193 11.00 13.11 -15.73
CA VAL A 193 9.91 12.92 -16.69
C VAL A 193 8.56 12.60 -16.03
N SER A 194 8.57 12.12 -14.79
CA SER A 194 7.33 11.86 -14.04
C SER A 194 7.54 11.92 -12.53
N VAL A 195 6.48 12.29 -11.83
CA VAL A 195 6.35 12.16 -10.38
C VAL A 195 5.31 11.09 -10.11
N TYR A 196 5.63 10.11 -9.25
CA TYR A 196 4.74 9.01 -8.91
C TYR A 196 4.46 8.96 -7.39
N PHE A 197 3.32 8.40 -7.01
CA PHE A 197 2.97 8.21 -5.61
C PHE A 197 3.73 7.00 -5.03
N ASP A 198 4.49 7.27 -3.96
CA ASP A 198 5.15 6.25 -3.15
C ASP A 198 5.15 6.67 -1.69
N TYR A 199 4.49 5.88 -0.88
CA TYR A 199 4.36 6.11 0.56
C TYR A 199 5.27 5.22 1.40
N SER A 200 6.16 4.45 0.75
CA SER A 200 7.02 3.49 1.45
C SER A 200 8.17 4.16 2.20
N ARG A 201 8.58 5.36 1.79
CA ARG A 201 9.72 6.07 2.38
C ARG A 201 9.57 7.59 2.37
N GLU A 202 9.79 8.21 3.54
CA GLU A 202 9.84 9.67 3.71
C GLU A 202 11.06 10.33 3.04
N ARG A 203 12.16 9.59 2.85
CA ARG A 203 13.37 10.11 2.20
C ARG A 203 13.18 10.40 0.73
N GLY A 204 12.21 9.75 0.10
CA GLY A 204 11.92 9.83 -1.32
C GLY A 204 12.81 8.93 -2.17
N TYR A 205 12.35 8.67 -3.39
CA TYR A 205 13.04 7.86 -4.39
C TYR A 205 13.33 8.67 -5.64
N VAL A 206 14.50 8.40 -6.22
CA VAL A 206 14.83 8.69 -7.61
C VAL A 206 15.01 7.35 -8.32
N ILE A 207 14.26 7.09 -9.40
CA ILE A 207 14.34 5.82 -10.13
C ILE A 207 14.95 6.05 -11.50
N LEU A 208 16.02 5.32 -11.79
CA LEU A 208 16.67 5.21 -13.09
C LEU A 208 16.24 3.94 -13.80
N ASP A 209 16.29 3.96 -15.13
CA ASP A 209 16.29 2.71 -15.88
C ASP A 209 17.54 1.89 -15.59
N ARG A 210 17.38 0.56 -15.53
CA ARG A 210 18.49 -0.33 -15.18
C ARG A 210 19.67 -0.23 -16.16
N THR A 211 19.42 -0.07 -17.45
CA THR A 211 20.49 0.09 -18.45
C THR A 211 21.30 1.37 -18.21
N THR A 212 20.61 2.46 -17.90
CA THR A 212 21.22 3.74 -17.53
C THR A 212 22.00 3.65 -16.22
N PHE A 213 21.47 2.94 -15.22
CA PHE A 213 22.19 2.71 -13.97
C PHE A 213 23.48 1.92 -14.19
N LEU A 214 23.45 0.82 -14.95
CA LEU A 214 24.63 0.03 -15.28
C LEU A 214 25.70 0.85 -16.01
N LYS A 215 25.29 1.75 -16.90
CA LYS A 215 26.20 2.67 -17.63
C LYS A 215 26.96 3.58 -16.67
N TYR A 216 26.29 4.17 -15.69
CA TYR A 216 26.86 5.20 -14.83
C TYR A 216 27.45 4.67 -13.51
N TYR A 217 26.85 3.64 -12.93
CA TYR A 217 27.28 3.08 -11.64
C TYR A 217 28.10 1.82 -11.77
N LYS A 218 28.08 1.13 -12.93
CA LYS A 218 28.85 -0.10 -13.24
C LYS A 218 28.68 -1.18 -12.16
N GLU A 219 27.50 -1.28 -11.57
CA GLU A 219 27.19 -2.22 -10.50
C GLU A 219 26.11 -3.19 -10.95
N ASN A 220 26.46 -4.48 -11.04
CA ASN A 220 25.55 -5.54 -11.51
C ASN A 220 24.91 -6.34 -10.37
N GLN A 221 24.81 -5.75 -9.19
CA GLN A 221 24.09 -6.33 -8.06
C GLN A 221 22.61 -5.92 -8.08
N ILE A 222 21.76 -6.77 -7.47
CA ILE A 222 20.35 -6.48 -7.26
C ILE A 222 19.97 -6.84 -5.82
N ASN A 223 18.98 -6.16 -5.26
CA ASN A 223 18.44 -6.45 -3.93
C ASN A 223 17.30 -7.47 -4.01
N SER A 224 16.50 -7.37 -5.04
CA SER A 224 15.33 -8.20 -5.27
C SER A 224 15.00 -8.25 -6.76
N PHE A 225 14.12 -9.15 -7.11
CA PHE A 225 13.50 -9.18 -8.43
C PHE A 225 12.07 -9.69 -8.32
N VAL A 226 11.27 -9.32 -9.30
CA VAL A 226 9.90 -9.83 -9.41
C VAL A 226 9.73 -10.61 -10.70
N ILE A 227 8.85 -11.60 -10.67
CA ILE A 227 8.58 -12.47 -11.81
C ILE A 227 7.12 -12.32 -12.20
N TYR A 228 6.89 -12.11 -13.48
CA TYR A 228 5.59 -12.16 -14.13
C TYR A 228 5.46 -13.47 -14.88
N LEU A 229 4.35 -14.17 -14.73
CA LEU A 229 4.10 -15.47 -15.33
C LEU A 229 3.18 -15.37 -16.55
N ASN A 230 3.44 -16.19 -17.57
CA ASN A 230 2.50 -16.40 -18.68
C ASN A 230 1.26 -17.18 -18.23
N ASP A 231 1.45 -18.11 -17.25
CA ASP A 231 0.40 -18.97 -16.72
C ASP A 231 0.55 -19.07 -15.20
N LYS A 232 -0.42 -18.47 -14.50
CA LYS A 232 -0.44 -18.42 -13.02
C LYS A 232 -0.60 -19.79 -12.37
N SER A 233 -1.14 -20.80 -13.09
CA SER A 233 -1.25 -22.18 -12.60
C SER A 233 0.11 -22.79 -12.31
N LYS A 234 1.16 -22.35 -12.99
CA LYS A 234 2.54 -22.83 -12.85
C LYS A 234 3.35 -22.14 -11.74
N LEU A 235 2.72 -21.26 -10.94
CA LEU A 235 3.39 -20.50 -9.89
C LEU A 235 4.24 -21.36 -8.96
N ASN A 236 3.68 -22.46 -8.46
CA ASN A 236 4.39 -23.37 -7.56
C ASN A 236 5.56 -24.10 -8.23
N GLN A 237 5.43 -24.41 -9.52
CA GLN A 237 6.52 -25.02 -10.29
C GLN A 237 7.65 -24.01 -10.49
N VAL A 238 7.34 -22.80 -10.96
CA VAL A 238 8.34 -21.73 -11.16
C VAL A 238 9.03 -21.38 -9.83
N ARG A 239 8.31 -21.34 -8.70
CA ARG A 239 8.91 -21.15 -7.37
C ARG A 239 9.98 -22.19 -7.05
N LYS A 240 9.73 -23.47 -7.36
CA LYS A 240 10.70 -24.56 -7.18
C LYS A 240 11.89 -24.41 -8.13
N ASP A 241 11.64 -24.07 -9.37
CA ASP A 241 12.69 -23.88 -10.38
C ASP A 241 13.62 -22.71 -10.03
N VAL A 242 13.07 -21.60 -9.51
CA VAL A 242 13.85 -20.47 -9.00
C VAL A 242 14.72 -20.89 -7.81
N LEU A 243 14.16 -21.61 -6.83
CA LEU A 243 14.91 -22.09 -5.67
C LEU A 243 16.04 -23.06 -6.10
N LYS A 244 15.79 -23.90 -7.09
CA LYS A 244 16.80 -24.82 -7.63
C LYS A 244 17.90 -24.09 -8.38
N ALA A 245 17.54 -23.12 -9.22
CA ALA A 245 18.49 -22.37 -10.04
C ALA A 245 19.37 -21.43 -9.20
N LEU A 246 18.87 -20.96 -8.06
CA LEU A 246 19.53 -19.99 -7.19
C LEU A 246 19.81 -20.59 -5.79
N ASN A 247 20.05 -21.91 -5.71
CA ASN A 247 20.24 -22.66 -4.46
C ASN A 247 21.45 -22.19 -3.62
N GLU A 248 22.41 -21.51 -4.21
CA GLU A 248 23.56 -20.91 -3.53
C GLU A 248 23.17 -19.68 -2.69
N TYR A 249 21.99 -19.11 -2.94
CA TYR A 249 21.53 -17.90 -2.26
C TYR A 249 20.37 -18.25 -1.31
N ARG A 250 20.39 -17.69 -0.10
CA ARG A 250 19.26 -17.75 0.79
C ARG A 250 18.20 -16.77 0.31
N LEU A 251 17.12 -17.27 -0.29
CA LEU A 251 16.06 -16.45 -0.86
C LEU A 251 14.78 -16.56 -0.05
N VAL A 252 14.06 -15.44 0.03
CA VAL A 252 12.66 -15.38 0.45
C VAL A 252 11.84 -15.14 -0.80
N ILE A 253 10.97 -16.10 -1.12
CA ILE A 253 10.06 -16.03 -2.26
C ILE A 253 8.64 -15.97 -1.73
N ARG A 254 7.91 -14.94 -2.13
CA ARG A 254 6.50 -14.73 -1.77
C ARG A 254 5.67 -14.51 -3.02
N SER A 255 4.48 -15.10 -3.03
CA SER A 255 3.50 -14.81 -4.08
C SER A 255 2.76 -13.50 -3.77
N ASN A 256 2.12 -12.96 -4.78
CA ASN A 256 1.22 -11.81 -4.64
C ASN A 256 0.15 -12.08 -3.57
N THR A 257 -0.48 -13.26 -3.61
CA THR A 257 -1.51 -13.67 -2.63
C THR A 257 -0.97 -13.73 -1.21
N GLU A 258 0.25 -14.25 -1.01
CA GLU A 258 0.91 -14.32 0.31
C GLU A 258 1.21 -12.91 0.84
N LEU A 259 1.72 -12.00 0.00
CA LEU A 259 1.97 -10.62 0.40
C LEU A 259 0.69 -9.88 0.74
N LYS A 260 -0.34 -10.00 -0.10
CA LYS A 260 -1.65 -9.40 0.15
C LYS A 260 -2.25 -9.88 1.48
N LYS A 261 -2.21 -11.19 1.73
CA LYS A 261 -2.66 -11.78 2.99
C LYS A 261 -1.90 -11.19 4.18
N GLN A 262 -0.58 -11.09 4.08
CA GLN A 262 0.26 -10.55 5.15
C GLN A 262 -0.07 -9.09 5.47
N VAL A 263 -0.27 -8.25 4.45
CA VAL A 263 -0.65 -6.84 4.67
C VAL A 263 -2.02 -6.75 5.34
N LEU A 264 -2.99 -7.54 4.90
CA LEU A 264 -4.32 -7.58 5.51
C LEU A 264 -4.31 -8.11 6.94
N GLU A 265 -3.48 -9.11 7.25
CA GLU A 265 -3.30 -9.59 8.63
C GLU A 265 -2.72 -8.52 9.55
N VAL A 266 -1.75 -7.74 9.08
CA VAL A 266 -1.21 -6.60 9.84
C VAL A 266 -2.30 -5.55 10.05
N PHE A 267 -3.07 -5.24 9.01
CA PHE A 267 -4.20 -4.32 9.09
C PHE A 267 -5.22 -4.78 10.15
N ASP A 268 -5.70 -6.02 10.04
CA ASP A 268 -6.73 -6.56 10.93
C ASP A 268 -6.23 -6.60 12.40
N LYS A 269 -4.95 -6.91 12.64
CA LYS A 269 -4.34 -6.84 13.98
C LYS A 269 -4.29 -5.41 14.53
N THR A 270 -3.96 -4.44 13.68
CA THR A 270 -3.91 -3.02 14.09
C THR A 270 -5.28 -2.51 14.51
N PHE A 271 -6.33 -2.89 13.80
CA PHE A 271 -7.69 -2.46 14.08
C PHE A 271 -8.44 -3.34 15.10
N ALA A 272 -7.88 -4.49 15.51
CA ALA A 272 -8.49 -5.36 16.53
C ALA A 272 -8.73 -4.63 17.86
N ILE A 273 -7.83 -3.74 18.27
CA ILE A 273 -7.97 -2.91 19.48
C ILE A 273 -9.19 -1.98 19.33
N THR A 274 -9.37 -1.37 18.17
CA THR A 274 -10.51 -0.50 17.87
C THR A 274 -11.84 -1.22 18.02
N TYR A 275 -11.97 -2.42 17.44
CA TYR A 275 -13.17 -3.24 17.59
C TYR A 275 -13.45 -3.63 19.05
N SER A 276 -12.39 -3.91 19.83
CA SER A 276 -12.54 -4.20 21.26
C SER A 276 -13.06 -2.99 22.03
N LEU A 277 -12.58 -1.79 21.73
CA LEU A 277 -13.07 -0.55 22.32
C LEU A 277 -14.52 -0.25 21.95
N GLU A 278 -14.92 -0.52 20.70
CA GLU A 278 -16.30 -0.39 20.25
C GLU A 278 -17.27 -1.28 21.06
N ILE A 279 -16.88 -2.53 21.28
CA ILE A 279 -17.69 -3.49 22.09
C ILE A 279 -17.83 -2.95 23.52
N ILE A 280 -16.73 -2.47 24.13
CA ILE A 280 -16.77 -1.90 25.48
C ILE A 280 -17.66 -0.66 25.53
N ALA A 281 -17.57 0.23 24.52
CA ALA A 281 -18.40 1.43 24.46
C ALA A 281 -19.89 1.10 24.37
N ILE A 282 -20.27 0.08 23.60
CA ILE A 282 -21.66 -0.41 23.52
C ILE A 282 -22.12 -0.95 24.88
N LEU A 283 -21.28 -1.78 25.52
CA LEU A 283 -21.62 -2.36 26.83
C LEU A 283 -21.85 -1.27 27.88
N VAL A 284 -20.96 -0.25 27.92
CA VAL A 284 -21.10 0.88 28.87
C VAL A 284 -22.32 1.74 28.55
N ALA A 285 -22.69 1.89 27.27
CA ALA A 285 -23.86 2.69 26.87
C ALA A 285 -25.20 1.99 27.20
N VAL A 286 -25.21 0.65 27.32
CA VAL A 286 -26.40 -0.16 27.63
C VAL A 286 -26.60 -0.32 29.13
N LEU A 287 -25.54 -0.26 29.96
CA LEU A 287 -25.61 -0.30 31.43
C LEU A 287 -26.09 1.03 32.00
#